data_2f273686e46f7d36ac28f5ad5f5a1ae1
#
_entry.id   2f273686e46f7d36ac28f5ad5f5a1ae1
#
_cell.length_a   1.000
_cell.length_b   1.000
_cell.length_c   1.000
_cell.angle_alpha   90.00
_cell.angle_beta   90.00
_cell.angle_gamma   90.00
#
_symmetry.space_group_name_H-M   'P 1'
#
loop_
_entity.id
_entity.type
_entity.pdbx_description
1 polymer ?
#
loop_
_entity_poly.entity_id
_entity_poly.type
_entity_poly.pdbx_seq_one_letter_code
_entity_poly.pdbx_strand_id
1 'polypeptide(L)'
;MRLVLLDLDGTMYDREAPVAGAAEAVEALRAGGFAVRFFTNTDSQSAASMLARARARGVPAAPGDVFTPVTAAQRYLGESARVLLLANAAVRGDLAASCTLTSADVTHVIIGDCHEILTFDLLDAAFRAVRAGAELIALQRGRYTRNADGDHLDTGAVVAAVEYAAEVEARLLGKPSVDFLRLAAGDATDVWVVGDDRSTDIAMANAGGARSVQVRTGKYADQRGRDDLPVPAYVIDSVVDLPALLSC
;
A
#
# COMPACT_ATOMS: atom_id res chain seq x y z
N MET A 1 13.97 -15.94 6.91
CA MET A 1 12.73 -15.79 7.71
C MET A 1 11.54 -15.97 6.76
N ARG A 2 10.53 -16.78 7.13
CA ARG A 2 9.29 -16.93 6.35
C ARG A 2 8.32 -15.81 6.70
N LEU A 3 7.79 -15.11 5.72
CA LEU A 3 6.90 -13.97 5.91
C LEU A 3 5.62 -14.14 5.08
N VAL A 4 4.48 -13.88 5.68
CA VAL A 4 3.20 -13.71 5.02
C VAL A 4 2.80 -12.25 5.08
N LEU A 5 2.59 -11.66 3.91
CA LEU A 5 2.00 -10.33 3.74
C LEU A 5 0.51 -10.53 3.42
N LEU A 6 -0.36 -10.04 4.28
CA LEU A 6 -1.82 -10.14 4.16
C LEU A 6 -2.39 -8.77 3.80
N ASP A 7 -3.10 -8.67 2.70
CA ASP A 7 -3.92 -7.49 2.43
C ASP A 7 -5.03 -7.36 3.48
N LEU A 8 -5.54 -6.16 3.66
CA LEU A 8 -6.57 -5.87 4.65
C LEU A 8 -7.97 -5.92 4.05
N ASP A 9 -8.31 -4.98 3.16
CA ASP A 9 -9.65 -4.85 2.59
C ASP A 9 -9.90 -5.95 1.55
N GLY A 10 -10.96 -6.71 1.70
CA GLY A 10 -11.26 -7.86 0.84
C GLY A 10 -10.56 -9.16 1.26
N THR A 11 -9.62 -9.13 2.21
CA THR A 11 -8.84 -10.30 2.66
C THR A 11 -9.06 -10.61 4.13
N MET A 12 -8.78 -9.66 5.03
CA MET A 12 -8.99 -9.82 6.48
C MET A 12 -10.39 -9.38 6.90
N TYR A 13 -10.95 -8.41 6.21
CA TYR A 13 -12.32 -7.93 6.37
C TYR A 13 -12.87 -7.50 5.00
N ASP A 14 -14.17 -7.58 4.82
CA ASP A 14 -14.87 -7.04 3.66
C ASP A 14 -15.72 -5.85 4.10
N ARG A 15 -15.40 -4.66 3.59
CA ARG A 15 -15.97 -3.38 4.02
C ARG A 15 -15.78 -3.16 5.54
N GLU A 16 -16.81 -3.41 6.33
CA GLU A 16 -16.79 -3.22 7.79
C GLU A 16 -16.78 -4.54 8.59
N ALA A 17 -17.08 -5.67 7.93
CA ALA A 17 -17.23 -6.96 8.58
C ALA A 17 -15.93 -7.78 8.52
N PRO A 18 -15.43 -8.32 9.64
CA PRO A 18 -14.30 -9.26 9.62
C PRO A 18 -14.65 -10.51 8.83
N VAL A 19 -13.69 -11.07 8.12
CA VAL A 19 -13.81 -12.43 7.55
C VAL A 19 -13.78 -13.42 8.70
N ALA A 20 -14.85 -14.22 8.82
CA ALA A 20 -14.96 -15.19 9.92
C ALA A 20 -13.79 -16.18 9.92
N GLY A 21 -13.10 -16.36 11.05
CA GLY A 21 -11.93 -17.22 11.20
C GLY A 21 -10.60 -16.59 10.74
N ALA A 22 -10.57 -15.36 10.23
CA ALA A 22 -9.35 -14.72 9.78
C ALA A 22 -8.36 -14.48 10.91
N ALA A 23 -8.82 -14.11 12.10
CA ALA A 23 -7.95 -13.90 13.25
C ALA A 23 -7.29 -15.21 13.70
N GLU A 24 -8.03 -16.29 13.77
CA GLU A 24 -7.54 -17.63 14.10
C GLU A 24 -6.53 -18.13 13.07
N ALA A 25 -6.76 -17.85 11.80
CA ALA A 25 -5.81 -18.19 10.72
C ALA A 25 -4.47 -17.45 10.92
N VAL A 26 -4.49 -16.17 11.29
CA VAL A 26 -3.26 -15.42 11.60
C VAL A 26 -2.51 -16.03 12.77
N GLU A 27 -3.21 -16.39 13.84
CA GLU A 27 -2.58 -17.04 15.01
C GLU A 27 -1.98 -18.41 14.65
N ALA A 28 -2.67 -19.19 13.79
CA ALA A 28 -2.15 -20.45 13.30
C ALA A 28 -0.87 -20.27 12.44
N LEU A 29 -0.82 -19.24 11.58
CA LEU A 29 0.37 -18.90 10.80
C LEU A 29 1.54 -18.53 11.70
N ARG A 30 1.31 -17.71 12.73
CA ARG A 30 2.33 -17.34 13.72
C ARG A 30 2.83 -18.54 14.49
N ALA A 31 1.93 -19.42 14.94
CA ALA A 31 2.28 -20.68 15.60
C ALA A 31 3.07 -21.61 14.67
N GLY A 32 2.81 -21.59 13.36
CA GLY A 32 3.56 -22.29 12.32
C GLY A 32 4.93 -21.67 11.99
N GLY A 33 5.34 -20.60 12.70
CA GLY A 33 6.64 -19.96 12.56
C GLY A 33 6.74 -18.97 11.40
N PHE A 34 5.61 -18.47 10.89
CA PHE A 34 5.58 -17.38 9.95
C PHE A 34 5.52 -16.03 10.67
N ALA A 35 6.35 -15.08 10.25
CA ALA A 35 6.07 -13.69 10.53
C ALA A 35 4.85 -13.26 9.69
N VAL A 36 3.95 -12.48 10.29
CA VAL A 36 2.77 -11.96 9.60
C VAL A 36 2.82 -10.45 9.61
N ARG A 37 2.60 -9.83 8.44
CA ARG A 37 2.47 -8.40 8.29
C ARG A 37 1.23 -8.10 7.45
N PHE A 38 0.49 -7.09 7.85
CA PHE A 38 -0.68 -6.60 7.11
C PHE A 38 -0.25 -5.43 6.24
N PHE A 39 -0.71 -5.36 5.00
CA PHE A 39 -0.35 -4.28 4.10
C PHE A 39 -1.58 -3.72 3.39
N THR A 40 -1.52 -2.45 3.02
CA THR A 40 -2.64 -1.74 2.39
C THR A 40 -2.11 -0.65 1.47
N ASN A 41 -2.94 -0.20 0.51
CA ASN A 41 -2.65 0.97 -0.32
C ASN A 41 -3.21 2.28 0.26
N THR A 42 -3.77 2.27 1.46
CA THR A 42 -4.29 3.49 2.10
C THR A 42 -3.17 4.49 2.34
N ASP A 43 -3.28 5.65 1.72
CA ASP A 43 -2.35 6.78 1.78
C ASP A 43 -2.96 8.03 2.43
N SER A 44 -4.16 7.88 3.00
CA SER A 44 -4.93 8.97 3.62
C SER A 44 -4.96 8.93 5.14
N GLN A 45 -4.39 7.91 5.76
CA GLN A 45 -4.42 7.70 7.22
C GLN A 45 -3.02 7.46 7.78
N SER A 46 -2.80 7.85 9.05
CA SER A 46 -1.58 7.51 9.77
C SER A 46 -1.46 6.00 10.01
N ALA A 47 -0.24 5.51 10.19
CA ALA A 47 0.00 4.10 10.54
C ALA A 47 -0.71 3.70 11.84
N ALA A 48 -0.77 4.59 12.82
CA ALA A 48 -1.49 4.38 14.08
C ALA A 48 -3.00 4.26 13.88
N SER A 49 -3.58 5.12 13.03
CA SER A 49 -5.01 5.06 12.67
C SER A 49 -5.34 3.77 11.93
N MET A 50 -4.49 3.36 10.98
CA MET A 50 -4.67 2.09 10.26
C MET A 50 -4.59 0.88 11.18
N LEU A 51 -3.66 0.87 12.14
CA LEU A 51 -3.58 -0.18 13.16
C LEU A 51 -4.87 -0.24 14.02
N ALA A 52 -5.35 0.91 14.48
CA ALA A 52 -6.58 1.00 15.27
C ALA A 52 -7.80 0.51 14.46
N ARG A 53 -7.89 0.91 13.19
CA ARG A 53 -8.93 0.48 12.26
C ARG A 53 -8.91 -1.03 12.02
N ALA A 54 -7.74 -1.62 11.79
CA ALA A 54 -7.58 -3.05 11.61
C ALA A 54 -8.03 -3.83 12.86
N ARG A 55 -7.60 -3.40 14.05
CA ARG A 55 -8.01 -4.00 15.33
C ARG A 55 -9.50 -3.91 15.61
N ALA A 56 -10.11 -2.77 15.31
CA ALA A 56 -11.55 -2.58 15.44
C ALA A 56 -12.35 -3.56 14.56
N ARG A 57 -11.75 -4.08 13.48
CA ARG A 57 -12.30 -5.09 12.56
C ARG A 57 -11.83 -6.52 12.90
N GLY A 58 -11.31 -6.76 14.10
CA GLY A 58 -10.91 -8.08 14.56
C GLY A 58 -9.56 -8.58 14.03
N VAL A 59 -8.78 -7.74 13.35
CA VAL A 59 -7.44 -8.14 12.89
C VAL A 59 -6.47 -8.17 14.10
N PRO A 60 -5.78 -9.30 14.36
CA PRO A 60 -4.87 -9.43 15.50
C PRO A 60 -3.49 -8.79 15.21
N ALA A 61 -3.50 -7.48 14.90
CA ALA A 61 -2.30 -6.74 14.55
C ALA A 61 -1.62 -6.15 15.80
N ALA A 62 -0.30 -6.30 15.89
CA ALA A 62 0.56 -5.61 16.85
C ALA A 62 1.11 -4.29 16.27
N PRO A 63 1.63 -3.38 17.11
CA PRO A 63 2.37 -2.22 16.61
C PRO A 63 3.50 -2.66 15.68
N GLY A 64 3.57 -2.05 14.50
CA GLY A 64 4.56 -2.39 13.45
C GLY A 64 4.15 -3.50 12.48
N ASP A 65 3.03 -4.20 12.73
CA ASP A 65 2.53 -5.22 11.80
C ASP A 65 1.85 -4.62 10.56
N VAL A 66 1.32 -3.39 10.67
CA VAL A 66 0.65 -2.72 9.54
C VAL A 66 1.65 -1.93 8.71
N PHE A 67 1.70 -2.24 7.43
CA PHE A 67 2.59 -1.62 6.46
C PHE A 67 1.78 -0.85 5.41
N THR A 68 2.05 0.44 5.29
CA THR A 68 1.33 1.37 4.40
C THR A 68 2.31 2.03 3.43
N PRO A 69 1.84 2.70 2.37
CA PRO A 69 2.70 3.53 1.52
C PRO A 69 3.48 4.60 2.30
N VAL A 70 2.88 5.14 3.36
CA VAL A 70 3.55 6.11 4.25
C VAL A 70 4.72 5.46 4.99
N THR A 71 4.52 4.24 5.54
CA THR A 71 5.59 3.47 6.18
C THR A 71 6.69 3.09 5.18
N ALA A 72 6.31 2.81 3.93
CA ALA A 72 7.27 2.56 2.86
C ALA A 72 8.10 3.81 2.56
N ALA A 73 7.46 4.99 2.47
CA ALA A 73 8.17 6.25 2.27
C ALA A 73 9.13 6.56 3.43
N GLN A 74 8.71 6.34 4.69
CA GLN A 74 9.59 6.51 5.85
C GLN A 74 10.84 5.62 5.79
N ARG A 75 10.71 4.37 5.30
CA ARG A 75 11.85 3.45 5.14
C ARG A 75 12.71 3.76 3.93
N TYR A 76 12.12 4.34 2.90
CA TYR A 76 12.80 4.69 1.66
C TYR A 76 13.65 5.95 1.81
N LEU A 77 13.12 6.96 2.52
CA LEU A 77 13.78 8.24 2.71
C LEU A 77 15.00 8.10 3.63
N GLY A 78 16.11 8.74 3.23
CA GLY A 78 17.26 8.92 4.11
C GLY A 78 17.07 10.09 5.07
N GLU A 79 17.87 10.14 6.14
CA GLU A 79 17.80 11.19 7.18
C GLU A 79 17.96 12.62 6.63
N SER A 80 18.66 12.78 5.51
CA SER A 80 18.88 14.09 4.86
C SER A 80 17.78 14.48 3.87
N ALA A 81 16.72 13.70 3.74
CA ALA A 81 15.65 13.98 2.78
C ALA A 81 14.91 15.28 3.11
N ARG A 82 14.83 16.17 2.13
CA ARG A 82 14.04 17.41 2.16
C ARG A 82 12.85 17.26 1.24
N VAL A 83 11.66 17.17 1.84
CA VAL A 83 10.44 16.70 1.18
C VAL A 83 9.45 17.85 1.01
N LEU A 84 9.04 18.09 -0.23
CA LEU A 84 7.80 18.81 -0.53
C LEU A 84 6.66 17.80 -0.53
N LEU A 85 5.75 17.92 0.44
CA LEU A 85 4.69 16.96 0.65
C LEU A 85 3.33 17.49 0.22
N LEU A 86 2.71 16.79 -0.73
CA LEU A 86 1.33 16.93 -1.14
C LEU A 86 0.52 15.77 -0.53
N ALA A 87 0.17 15.90 0.74
CA ALA A 87 -0.67 14.93 1.45
C ALA A 87 -1.36 15.59 2.65
N ASN A 88 -2.42 14.95 3.14
CA ASN A 88 -3.22 15.44 4.25
C ASN A 88 -2.43 15.51 5.59
N ALA A 89 -3.07 16.05 6.63
CA ALA A 89 -2.42 16.30 7.91
C ALA A 89 -1.96 15.00 8.63
N ALA A 90 -2.69 13.89 8.47
CA ALA A 90 -2.34 12.62 9.11
C ALA A 90 -1.04 12.05 8.55
N VAL A 91 -0.90 12.02 7.23
CA VAL A 91 0.32 11.58 6.53
C VAL A 91 1.49 12.52 6.81
N ARG A 92 1.23 13.85 6.85
CA ARG A 92 2.23 14.85 7.23
C ARG A 92 2.81 14.59 8.62
N GLY A 93 1.96 14.24 9.59
CA GLY A 93 2.39 13.93 10.97
C GLY A 93 3.35 12.73 11.01
N ASP A 94 3.04 11.67 10.28
CA ASP A 94 3.89 10.48 10.23
C ASP A 94 5.24 10.74 9.54
N LEU A 95 5.24 11.45 8.39
CA LEU A 95 6.46 11.72 7.64
C LEU A 95 7.38 12.75 8.31
N ALA A 96 6.83 13.71 9.04
CA ALA A 96 7.63 14.72 9.75
C ALA A 96 8.57 14.11 10.81
N ALA A 97 8.31 12.88 11.27
CA ALA A 97 9.18 12.14 12.18
C ALA A 97 10.43 11.54 11.48
N SER A 98 10.44 11.46 10.14
CA SER A 98 11.47 10.74 9.38
C SER A 98 12.24 11.60 8.39
N CYS A 99 11.77 12.81 8.08
CA CYS A 99 12.40 13.71 7.10
C CYS A 99 12.09 15.19 7.41
N THR A 100 12.81 16.09 6.73
CA THR A 100 12.53 17.52 6.80
C THR A 100 11.46 17.90 5.77
N LEU A 101 10.28 18.31 6.25
CA LEU A 101 9.23 18.87 5.38
C LEU A 101 9.53 20.34 5.06
N THR A 102 9.69 20.67 3.77
CA THR A 102 10.11 22.00 3.32
C THR A 102 9.68 22.27 1.88
N SER A 103 9.67 23.54 1.50
CA SER A 103 9.55 24.00 0.11
C SER A 103 10.89 24.53 -0.46
N ALA A 104 11.96 24.52 0.33
CA ALA A 104 13.28 24.98 -0.09
C ALA A 104 14.26 23.82 -0.25
N ASP A 105 15.09 23.88 -1.27
CA ASP A 105 16.12 22.87 -1.59
C ASP A 105 15.57 21.43 -1.59
N VAL A 106 14.40 21.24 -2.18
CA VAL A 106 13.66 19.98 -2.19
C VAL A 106 14.45 18.89 -2.89
N THR A 107 14.59 17.73 -2.23
CA THR A 107 15.20 16.53 -2.81
C THR A 107 14.17 15.51 -3.28
N HIS A 108 12.99 15.51 -2.66
CA HIS A 108 11.88 14.59 -2.97
C HIS A 108 10.56 15.34 -2.96
N VAL A 109 9.70 15.03 -3.92
CA VAL A 109 8.29 15.42 -3.93
C VAL A 109 7.48 14.18 -3.65
N ILE A 110 6.68 14.17 -2.58
CA ILE A 110 5.80 13.05 -2.24
C ILE A 110 4.35 13.46 -2.44
N ILE A 111 3.62 12.67 -3.22
CA ILE A 111 2.19 12.86 -3.46
C ILE A 111 1.42 11.68 -2.87
N GLY A 112 0.50 11.99 -1.95
CA GLY A 112 -0.51 11.11 -1.39
C GLY A 112 -1.87 11.78 -1.45
N ASP A 113 -2.82 11.32 -0.65
CA ASP A 113 -4.13 11.94 -0.56
C ASP A 113 -4.04 13.41 -0.14
N CYS A 114 -4.25 14.30 -1.07
CA CYS A 114 -4.10 15.75 -0.90
C CYS A 114 -5.35 16.54 -1.32
N HIS A 115 -6.50 15.88 -1.54
CA HIS A 115 -7.70 16.53 -2.08
C HIS A 115 -8.16 17.75 -1.28
N GLU A 116 -8.02 17.74 0.05
CA GLU A 116 -8.42 18.86 0.92
C GLU A 116 -7.48 20.07 0.85
N ILE A 117 -6.22 19.86 0.45
CA ILE A 117 -5.18 20.91 0.48
C ILE A 117 -4.67 21.31 -0.89
N LEU A 118 -5.09 20.58 -1.95
CA LEU A 118 -4.59 20.79 -3.30
C LEU A 118 -4.99 22.17 -3.83
N THR A 119 -3.98 22.94 -4.20
CA THR A 119 -4.12 24.18 -4.96
C THR A 119 -3.27 24.11 -6.20
N PHE A 120 -3.57 24.94 -7.20
CA PHE A 120 -2.73 25.02 -8.39
C PHE A 120 -1.28 25.44 -8.04
N ASP A 121 -1.12 26.38 -7.12
CA ASP A 121 0.21 26.83 -6.67
C ASP A 121 1.03 25.69 -6.02
N LEU A 122 0.37 24.83 -5.24
CA LEU A 122 1.04 23.67 -4.63
C LEU A 122 1.43 22.65 -5.69
N LEU A 123 0.56 22.39 -6.69
CA LEU A 123 0.86 21.50 -7.80
C LEU A 123 2.02 22.05 -8.66
N ASP A 124 2.01 23.36 -8.95
CA ASP A 124 3.07 24.02 -9.70
C ASP A 124 4.41 24.02 -8.93
N ALA A 125 4.38 24.17 -7.60
CA ALA A 125 5.57 24.04 -6.76
C ALA A 125 6.16 22.61 -6.85
N ALA A 126 5.31 21.58 -6.83
CA ALA A 126 5.73 20.19 -7.01
C ALA A 126 6.38 19.98 -8.39
N PHE A 127 5.74 20.44 -9.45
CA PHE A 127 6.27 20.40 -10.80
C PHE A 127 7.66 21.08 -10.88
N ARG A 128 7.79 22.29 -10.36
CA ARG A 128 9.06 23.04 -10.37
C ARG A 128 10.17 22.32 -9.59
N ALA A 129 9.85 21.73 -8.45
CA ALA A 129 10.82 20.96 -7.66
C ALA A 129 11.31 19.73 -8.44
N VAL A 130 10.41 18.99 -9.09
CA VAL A 130 10.76 17.83 -9.93
C VAL A 130 11.62 18.26 -11.12
N ARG A 131 11.27 19.36 -11.80
CA ARG A 131 12.09 19.94 -12.90
C ARG A 131 13.48 20.41 -12.43
N ALA A 132 13.63 20.76 -11.15
CA ALA A 132 14.91 21.09 -10.54
C ALA A 132 15.74 19.88 -10.08
N GLY A 133 15.22 18.66 -10.27
CA GLY A 133 15.91 17.40 -9.99
C GLY A 133 15.46 16.66 -8.75
N ALA A 134 14.37 17.09 -8.07
CA ALA A 134 13.78 16.33 -6.99
C ALA A 134 13.15 15.02 -7.51
N GLU A 135 13.32 13.91 -6.79
CA GLU A 135 12.67 12.65 -7.10
C GLU A 135 11.17 12.75 -6.83
N LEU A 136 10.34 12.34 -7.80
CA LEU A 136 8.89 12.27 -7.64
C LEU A 136 8.48 10.90 -7.08
N ILE A 137 7.78 10.90 -5.95
CA ILE A 137 7.29 9.71 -5.25
C ILE A 137 5.76 9.75 -5.18
N ALA A 138 5.13 8.67 -5.62
CA ALA A 138 3.70 8.42 -5.47
C ALA A 138 3.46 7.42 -4.33
N LEU A 139 2.59 7.74 -3.38
CA LEU A 139 2.19 6.80 -2.35
C LEU A 139 1.26 5.72 -2.90
N GLN A 140 0.40 6.08 -3.86
CA GLN A 140 -0.43 5.13 -4.61
C GLN A 140 -0.81 5.72 -5.98
N ARG A 141 -1.44 4.91 -6.87
CA ARG A 141 -1.79 5.32 -8.24
C ARG A 141 -3.27 5.08 -8.56
N GLY A 142 -4.16 5.11 -7.57
CA GLY A 142 -5.59 5.06 -7.78
C GLY A 142 -6.04 6.19 -8.72
N ARG A 143 -6.86 5.85 -9.71
CA ARG A 143 -7.36 6.82 -10.70
C ARG A 143 -8.50 7.64 -10.14
N TYR A 144 -9.36 6.97 -9.41
CA TYR A 144 -10.52 7.56 -8.74
C TYR A 144 -10.91 6.70 -7.53
N THR A 145 -11.58 7.32 -6.57
CA THR A 145 -12.24 6.66 -5.45
C THR A 145 -13.74 6.82 -5.58
N ARG A 146 -14.49 5.83 -5.15
CA ARG A 146 -15.96 5.85 -5.17
C ARG A 146 -16.50 6.16 -3.80
N ASN A 147 -17.16 7.29 -3.66
CA ASN A 147 -17.83 7.76 -2.47
C ASN A 147 -19.36 7.69 -2.61
N ALA A 148 -20.09 8.02 -1.55
CA ALA A 148 -21.55 7.98 -1.55
C ALA A 148 -22.18 9.00 -2.54
N ASP A 149 -21.49 10.09 -2.82
CA ASP A 149 -21.88 11.18 -3.72
C ASP A 149 -21.32 11.04 -5.15
N GLY A 150 -20.52 10.00 -5.43
CA GLY A 150 -20.00 9.71 -6.76
C GLY A 150 -18.52 9.35 -6.82
N ASP A 151 -17.98 9.36 -8.02
CA ASP A 151 -16.58 9.09 -8.30
C ASP A 151 -15.76 10.39 -8.16
N HIS A 152 -14.68 10.35 -7.36
CA HIS A 152 -13.77 11.47 -7.15
C HIS A 152 -12.37 11.12 -7.62
N LEU A 153 -11.60 12.12 -8.09
CA LEU A 153 -10.19 11.94 -8.43
C LEU A 153 -9.42 11.41 -7.21
N ASP A 154 -8.53 10.46 -7.47
CA ASP A 154 -7.65 9.91 -6.46
C ASP A 154 -6.20 10.36 -6.69
N THR A 155 -5.30 10.04 -5.79
CA THR A 155 -3.87 10.41 -5.76
C THR A 155 -3.19 10.23 -7.12
N GLY A 156 -3.47 9.13 -7.82
CA GLY A 156 -2.87 8.86 -9.13
C GLY A 156 -3.15 9.92 -10.20
N ALA A 157 -4.28 10.60 -10.14
CA ALA A 157 -4.61 11.69 -11.06
C ALA A 157 -3.71 12.92 -10.83
N VAL A 158 -3.41 13.26 -9.58
CA VAL A 158 -2.49 14.34 -9.21
C VAL A 158 -1.05 13.99 -9.59
N VAL A 159 -0.62 12.76 -9.32
CA VAL A 159 0.68 12.23 -9.75
C VAL A 159 0.84 12.35 -11.26
N ALA A 160 -0.15 11.89 -12.04
CA ALA A 160 -0.12 11.94 -13.49
C ALA A 160 0.01 13.36 -14.05
N ALA A 161 -0.57 14.36 -13.39
CA ALA A 161 -0.44 15.76 -13.80
C ALA A 161 1.04 16.24 -13.69
N VAL A 162 1.74 15.89 -12.62
CA VAL A 162 3.16 16.25 -12.44
C VAL A 162 4.05 15.42 -13.37
N GLU A 163 3.80 14.11 -13.50
CA GLU A 163 4.53 13.24 -14.44
C GLU A 163 4.45 13.76 -15.86
N TYR A 164 3.24 14.08 -16.32
CA TYR A 164 3.00 14.59 -17.67
C TYR A 164 3.76 15.91 -17.92
N ALA A 165 3.67 16.84 -16.98
CA ALA A 165 4.29 18.15 -17.14
C ALA A 165 5.83 18.11 -17.02
N ALA A 166 6.36 17.27 -16.15
CA ALA A 166 7.80 17.15 -15.90
C ALA A 166 8.51 16.14 -16.81
N GLU A 167 7.75 15.32 -17.56
CA GLU A 167 8.26 14.23 -18.42
C GLU A 167 9.08 13.20 -17.63
N VAL A 168 8.60 12.83 -16.44
CA VAL A 168 9.22 11.82 -15.57
C VAL A 168 8.19 10.77 -15.17
N GLU A 169 8.64 9.65 -14.63
CA GLU A 169 7.82 8.65 -13.98
C GLU A 169 8.06 8.69 -12.48
N ALA A 170 6.97 8.71 -11.68
CA ALA A 170 7.06 8.69 -10.24
C ALA A 170 7.47 7.30 -9.73
N ARG A 171 8.35 7.26 -8.73
CA ARG A 171 8.56 6.06 -7.94
C ARG A 171 7.32 5.74 -7.12
N LEU A 172 6.74 4.58 -7.36
CA LEU A 172 5.57 4.13 -6.62
C LEU A 172 5.99 3.40 -5.34
N LEU A 173 5.53 3.88 -4.18
CA LEU A 173 5.73 3.25 -2.87
C LEU A 173 4.44 2.65 -2.29
N GLY A 174 3.57 2.16 -3.17
CA GLY A 174 2.36 1.40 -2.87
C GLY A 174 2.22 0.22 -3.83
N LYS A 175 1.19 -0.62 -3.66
CA LYS A 175 0.88 -1.71 -4.59
C LYS A 175 0.51 -1.17 -5.98
N PRO A 176 0.97 -1.76 -7.09
CA PRO A 176 1.67 -3.03 -7.24
C PRO A 176 3.21 -2.92 -7.31
N SER A 177 3.83 -1.93 -6.69
CA SER A 177 5.28 -1.71 -6.78
C SER A 177 6.11 -2.82 -6.14
N VAL A 178 7.16 -3.26 -6.83
CA VAL A 178 8.16 -4.18 -6.29
C VAL A 178 8.97 -3.53 -5.16
N ASP A 179 9.19 -2.22 -5.20
CA ASP A 179 9.86 -1.48 -4.13
C ASP A 179 9.02 -1.53 -2.84
N PHE A 180 7.69 -1.38 -2.96
CA PHE A 180 6.79 -1.54 -1.82
C PHE A 180 6.88 -2.94 -1.22
N LEU A 181 6.88 -3.99 -2.06
CA LEU A 181 7.08 -5.37 -1.61
C LEU A 181 8.42 -5.55 -0.88
N ARG A 182 9.52 -5.07 -1.46
CA ARG A 182 10.86 -5.20 -0.87
C ARG A 182 10.95 -4.49 0.48
N LEU A 183 10.41 -3.28 0.57
CA LEU A 183 10.36 -2.52 1.83
C LEU A 183 9.46 -3.20 2.87
N ALA A 184 8.35 -3.80 2.44
CA ALA A 184 7.48 -4.57 3.32
C ALA A 184 8.12 -5.89 3.76
N ALA A 185 8.85 -6.57 2.89
CA ALA A 185 9.48 -7.86 3.17
C ALA A 185 10.73 -7.72 4.05
N GLY A 186 11.51 -6.64 3.91
CA GLY A 186 12.80 -6.50 4.59
C GLY A 186 13.73 -7.67 4.24
N ASP A 187 14.32 -8.32 5.25
CA ASP A 187 15.27 -9.43 5.09
C ASP A 187 14.60 -10.81 4.96
N ALA A 188 13.29 -10.86 4.73
CA ALA A 188 12.60 -12.14 4.53
C ALA A 188 13.02 -12.79 3.21
N THR A 189 13.29 -14.09 3.25
CA THR A 189 13.77 -14.87 2.10
C THR A 189 12.70 -15.77 1.47
N ASP A 190 11.62 -16.02 2.19
CA ASP A 190 10.45 -16.78 1.73
C ASP A 190 9.22 -15.91 2.00
N VAL A 191 8.72 -15.27 0.95
CA VAL A 191 7.65 -14.27 1.04
C VAL A 191 6.41 -14.76 0.32
N TRP A 192 5.29 -14.74 1.04
CA TRP A 192 3.96 -15.02 0.53
C TRP A 192 3.14 -13.73 0.56
N VAL A 193 2.49 -13.41 -0.54
CA VAL A 193 1.58 -12.27 -0.66
C VAL A 193 0.18 -12.81 -0.87
N VAL A 194 -0.73 -12.44 0.00
CA VAL A 194 -2.11 -12.89 -0.01
C VAL A 194 -3.03 -11.68 -0.13
N GLY A 195 -3.88 -11.68 -1.12
CA GLY A 195 -4.82 -10.58 -1.36
C GLY A 195 -5.95 -10.98 -2.30
N ASP A 196 -6.89 -10.09 -2.47
CA ASP A 196 -8.08 -10.29 -3.32
C ASP A 196 -7.89 -9.70 -4.72
N ASP A 197 -6.99 -8.73 -4.88
CA ASP A 197 -6.84 -7.93 -6.09
C ASP A 197 -5.67 -8.39 -6.97
N ARG A 198 -5.99 -8.96 -8.14
CA ARG A 198 -4.99 -9.40 -9.11
C ARG A 198 -4.20 -8.25 -9.71
N SER A 199 -4.79 -7.07 -9.83
CA SER A 199 -4.13 -5.90 -10.43
C SER A 199 -3.11 -5.25 -9.51
N THR A 200 -3.17 -5.50 -8.22
CA THR A 200 -2.28 -4.93 -7.21
C THR A 200 -1.48 -5.99 -6.47
N ASP A 201 -2.14 -6.85 -5.67
CA ASP A 201 -1.48 -7.82 -4.80
C ASP A 201 -0.73 -8.89 -5.59
N ILE A 202 -1.44 -9.53 -6.53
CA ILE A 202 -0.88 -10.61 -7.35
C ILE A 202 0.14 -10.07 -8.34
N ALA A 203 -0.15 -8.91 -8.95
CA ALA A 203 0.80 -8.22 -9.83
C ALA A 203 2.12 -7.93 -9.11
N MET A 204 2.06 -7.37 -7.91
CA MET A 204 3.23 -7.06 -7.09
C MET A 204 4.00 -8.31 -6.70
N ALA A 205 3.30 -9.34 -6.23
CA ALA A 205 3.91 -10.60 -5.82
C ALA A 205 4.68 -11.25 -6.97
N ASN A 206 4.02 -11.40 -8.12
CA ASN A 206 4.62 -12.04 -9.30
C ASN A 206 5.83 -11.24 -9.82
N ALA A 207 5.71 -9.92 -9.92
CA ALA A 207 6.81 -9.04 -10.37
C ALA A 207 8.00 -9.07 -9.40
N GLY A 208 7.75 -9.20 -8.09
CA GLY A 208 8.78 -9.22 -7.06
C GLY A 208 9.31 -10.60 -6.70
N GLY A 209 8.83 -11.67 -7.35
CA GLY A 209 9.28 -13.05 -7.12
C GLY A 209 8.76 -13.67 -5.81
N ALA A 210 7.71 -13.10 -5.20
CA ALA A 210 7.02 -13.69 -4.06
C ALA A 210 5.96 -14.69 -4.52
N ARG A 211 5.57 -15.61 -3.63
CA ARG A 211 4.46 -16.53 -3.91
C ARG A 211 3.13 -15.80 -3.74
N SER A 212 2.33 -15.82 -4.80
CA SER A 212 1.04 -15.12 -4.82
C SER A 212 -0.12 -16.03 -4.51
N VAL A 213 -0.98 -15.62 -3.59
CA VAL A 213 -2.22 -16.32 -3.21
C VAL A 213 -3.39 -15.36 -3.37
N GLN A 214 -4.35 -15.69 -4.23
CA GLN A 214 -5.59 -14.94 -4.35
C GLN A 214 -6.67 -15.56 -3.46
N VAL A 215 -7.33 -14.75 -2.65
CA VAL A 215 -8.55 -15.14 -1.93
C VAL A 215 -9.79 -14.87 -2.79
N ARG A 216 -10.85 -15.70 -2.63
CA ARG A 216 -12.11 -15.53 -3.37
C ARG A 216 -13.09 -14.54 -2.72
N THR A 217 -12.64 -13.84 -1.69
CA THR A 217 -13.35 -12.71 -1.10
C THR A 217 -13.07 -11.40 -1.87
N GLY A 218 -13.65 -10.28 -1.46
CA GLY A 218 -13.37 -8.96 -2.04
C GLY A 218 -13.61 -8.89 -3.55
N LYS A 219 -12.60 -8.42 -4.30
CA LYS A 219 -12.66 -8.15 -5.75
C LYS A 219 -12.60 -9.40 -6.64
N TYR A 220 -12.45 -10.59 -6.06
CA TYR A 220 -12.34 -11.81 -6.86
C TYR A 220 -13.48 -11.96 -7.88
N ALA A 221 -14.72 -11.70 -7.47
CA ALA A 221 -15.89 -11.85 -8.34
C ALA A 221 -15.82 -10.92 -9.55
N ASP A 222 -15.33 -9.69 -9.38
CA ASP A 222 -15.20 -8.67 -10.44
C ASP A 222 -14.04 -8.99 -11.39
N GLN A 223 -13.06 -9.76 -10.93
CA GLN A 223 -11.85 -10.10 -11.70
C GLN A 223 -11.86 -11.51 -12.27
N ARG A 224 -12.89 -12.29 -11.95
CA ARG A 224 -13.04 -13.65 -12.46
C ARG A 224 -13.19 -13.64 -13.99
N GLY A 225 -12.37 -14.47 -14.66
CA GLY A 225 -12.40 -14.57 -16.13
C GLY A 225 -11.69 -13.41 -16.86
N ARG A 226 -10.99 -12.53 -16.15
CA ARG A 226 -10.14 -11.49 -16.74
C ARG A 226 -8.79 -12.08 -17.13
N ASP A 227 -8.55 -12.27 -18.42
CA ASP A 227 -7.29 -12.84 -18.96
C ASP A 227 -6.16 -11.79 -19.05
N ASP A 228 -6.52 -10.51 -18.98
CA ASP A 228 -5.58 -9.38 -18.97
C ASP A 228 -4.91 -9.14 -17.60
N LEU A 229 -5.34 -9.83 -16.55
CA LEU A 229 -4.78 -9.70 -15.21
C LEU A 229 -3.77 -10.81 -14.87
N PRO A 230 -2.75 -10.54 -14.03
CA PRO A 230 -1.78 -11.53 -13.60
C PRO A 230 -2.43 -12.76 -12.98
N VAL A 231 -1.87 -13.94 -13.27
CA VAL A 231 -2.36 -15.21 -12.75
C VAL A 231 -1.73 -15.47 -11.38
N PRO A 232 -2.51 -15.74 -10.31
CA PRO A 232 -1.97 -16.11 -9.00
C PRO A 232 -1.37 -17.51 -9.03
N ALA A 233 -0.35 -17.77 -8.19
CA ALA A 233 0.22 -19.10 -8.02
C ALA A 233 -0.78 -20.05 -7.34
N TYR A 234 -1.58 -19.53 -6.42
CA TYR A 234 -2.61 -20.27 -5.69
C TYR A 234 -3.89 -19.45 -5.58
N VAL A 235 -5.02 -20.16 -5.51
CA VAL A 235 -6.34 -19.57 -5.22
C VAL A 235 -6.98 -20.35 -4.09
N ILE A 236 -7.44 -19.65 -3.05
CA ILE A 236 -8.12 -20.24 -1.89
C ILE A 236 -9.47 -19.52 -1.66
N ASP A 237 -10.39 -20.16 -0.95
CA ASP A 237 -11.71 -19.57 -0.74
C ASP A 237 -11.64 -18.32 0.17
N SER A 238 -10.84 -18.39 1.24
CA SER A 238 -10.58 -17.25 2.11
C SER A 238 -9.22 -17.39 2.79
N VAL A 239 -8.80 -16.36 3.52
CA VAL A 239 -7.56 -16.39 4.32
C VAL A 239 -7.54 -17.52 5.37
N VAL A 240 -8.69 -18.07 5.72
CA VAL A 240 -8.85 -19.20 6.67
C VAL A 240 -8.15 -20.47 6.16
N ASP A 241 -8.09 -20.67 4.86
CA ASP A 241 -7.48 -21.85 4.24
C ASP A 241 -5.94 -21.74 4.14
N LEU A 242 -5.40 -20.55 4.38
CA LEU A 242 -3.98 -20.28 4.20
C LEU A 242 -3.06 -21.12 5.11
N PRO A 243 -3.34 -21.36 6.41
CA PRO A 243 -2.51 -22.22 7.24
C PRO A 243 -2.39 -23.65 6.70
N ALA A 244 -3.47 -24.21 6.17
CA ALA A 244 -3.44 -25.54 5.55
C ALA A 244 -2.58 -25.57 4.27
N LEU A 245 -2.71 -24.55 3.40
CA LEU A 245 -1.88 -24.41 2.20
C LEU A 245 -0.39 -24.32 2.54
N LEU A 246 0.00 -23.60 3.61
CA LEU A 246 1.40 -23.39 3.98
C LEU A 246 2.00 -24.51 4.83
N SER A 247 1.20 -25.47 5.29
CA SER A 247 1.64 -26.63 6.06
C SER A 247 2.02 -27.84 5.16
N CYS A 248 1.73 -27.76 3.87
CA CYS A 248 2.10 -28.73 2.84
C CYS A 248 3.46 -28.38 2.23
#